data_dde2b28bf3db9f774a0e45188617a8fd
#
_entry.id   dde2b28bf3db9f774a0e45188617a8fd
#
_cell.length_a   1.000
_cell.length_b   1.000
_cell.length_c   1.000
_cell.angle_alpha   90.00
_cell.angle_beta   90.00
_cell.angle_gamma   90.00
#
_symmetry.space_group_name_H-M   'P 1'
#
loop_
_entity.id
_entity.type
_entity.pdbx_description
1 polymer ?
#
loop_
_entity_poly.entity_id
_entity_poly.type
_entity_poly.pdbx_seq_one_letter_code
_entity_poly.pdbx_strand_id
1 'polypeptide(L)'
;MHFAEGKLPAVYNALEVVLKGGGENGKDKKVVLETQFHMGGDVVRTVAMDTTDGLSRGLGVSDTGAPITIPVGEVTLGRMFNVLGEAIDAKPEAARSKTLPIHRKAPEFTEQATKVEILETGIK
;
A
#
# COMPACT_ATOMS: atom_id res chain seq x y z
N MET A 1 14.74 0.63 -8.86
CA MET A 1 13.96 0.57 -10.12
C MET A 1 14.35 1.74 -10.99
N HIS A 2 14.35 1.55 -12.31
CA HIS A 2 14.74 2.58 -13.28
C HIS A 2 13.51 3.06 -14.04
N PHE A 3 13.34 4.37 -14.19
CA PHE A 3 12.23 4.99 -14.90
C PHE A 3 12.74 5.76 -16.12
N ALA A 4 11.84 6.11 -17.02
CA ALA A 4 12.17 7.00 -18.11
C ALA A 4 12.43 8.42 -17.59
N GLU A 5 13.30 9.16 -18.29
CA GLU A 5 13.66 10.53 -17.93
C GLU A 5 12.42 11.40 -17.70
N GLY A 6 12.40 12.11 -16.59
CA GLY A 6 11.30 12.99 -16.18
C GLY A 6 10.01 12.29 -15.71
N LYS A 7 10.01 10.95 -15.55
CA LYS A 7 8.84 10.18 -15.08
C LYS A 7 9.07 9.47 -13.73
N LEU A 8 9.83 10.09 -12.86
CA LEU A 8 10.07 9.54 -11.52
C LEU A 8 8.79 9.58 -10.68
N PRO A 9 8.42 8.47 -10.03
CA PRO A 9 7.32 8.44 -9.08
C PRO A 9 7.63 9.32 -7.86
N ALA A 10 6.61 9.93 -7.27
CA ALA A 10 6.79 10.65 -6.02
C ALA A 10 7.17 9.69 -4.88
N VAL A 11 7.86 10.22 -3.87
CA VAL A 11 8.14 9.46 -2.64
C VAL A 11 6.81 9.05 -2.01
N TYR A 12 6.74 7.81 -1.53
CA TYR A 12 5.55 7.11 -1.03
C TYR A 12 4.52 6.70 -2.10
N ASN A 13 4.72 6.99 -3.37
CA ASN A 13 3.84 6.41 -4.39
C ASN A 13 3.93 4.87 -4.38
N ALA A 14 2.78 4.25 -4.56
CA ALA A 14 2.66 2.82 -4.81
C ALA A 14 3.04 2.50 -6.25
N LEU A 15 3.91 1.52 -6.43
CA LEU A 15 4.29 0.97 -7.73
C LEU A 15 3.77 -0.46 -7.83
N GLU A 16 3.35 -0.86 -9.01
CA GLU A 16 2.81 -2.19 -9.26
C GLU A 16 3.67 -2.96 -10.25
N VAL A 17 3.97 -4.20 -9.92
CA VAL A 17 4.59 -5.19 -10.80
C VAL A 17 3.66 -6.37 -10.92
N VAL A 18 3.37 -6.79 -12.15
CA VAL A 18 2.57 -7.99 -12.41
C VAL A 18 3.48 -9.15 -12.81
N LEU A 19 3.48 -10.19 -11.99
CA LEU A 19 4.16 -11.46 -12.23
C LEU A 19 3.20 -12.42 -12.91
N LYS A 20 3.40 -12.65 -14.20
CA LYS A 20 2.57 -13.58 -14.97
C LYS A 20 2.74 -15.02 -14.45
N GLY A 21 1.64 -15.65 -14.08
CA GLY A 21 1.64 -17.01 -13.56
C GLY A 21 2.31 -17.20 -12.19
N GLY A 22 2.69 -16.11 -11.50
CA GLY A 22 3.40 -16.16 -10.21
C GLY A 22 2.49 -16.34 -9.00
N GLY A 23 1.17 -16.32 -9.18
CA GLY A 23 0.19 -16.52 -8.12
C GLY A 23 -0.28 -17.98 -7.98
N GLU A 24 -1.12 -18.22 -6.98
CA GLU A 24 -1.75 -19.52 -6.78
C GLU A 24 -2.55 -19.95 -8.02
N ASN A 25 -2.45 -21.23 -8.35
CA ASN A 25 -3.12 -21.83 -9.52
C ASN A 25 -2.71 -21.21 -10.88
N GLY A 26 -1.49 -20.66 -10.99
CA GLY A 26 -0.99 -20.07 -12.24
C GLY A 26 -1.64 -18.74 -12.62
N LYS A 27 -2.33 -18.09 -11.69
CA LYS A 27 -2.84 -16.73 -11.88
C LYS A 27 -1.72 -15.71 -11.83
N ASP A 28 -1.96 -14.54 -12.38
CA ASP A 28 -1.02 -13.42 -12.25
C ASP A 28 -0.98 -12.95 -10.80
N LYS A 29 0.23 -12.72 -10.28
CA LYS A 29 0.45 -12.14 -8.96
C LYS A 29 0.84 -10.68 -9.13
N LYS A 30 0.14 -9.81 -8.42
CA LYS A 30 0.47 -8.40 -8.32
C LYS A 30 1.32 -8.16 -7.08
N VAL A 31 2.50 -7.58 -7.25
CA VAL A 31 3.37 -7.17 -6.17
C VAL A 31 3.35 -5.65 -6.09
N VAL A 32 3.00 -5.13 -4.94
CA VAL A 32 2.98 -3.69 -4.67
C VAL A 32 4.27 -3.30 -3.96
N LEU A 33 4.86 -2.20 -4.43
CA LEU A 33 6.10 -1.65 -3.91
C LEU A 33 5.86 -0.18 -3.56
N GLU A 34 6.50 0.31 -2.54
CA GLU A 34 6.43 1.71 -2.15
C GLU A 34 7.74 2.43 -2.48
N THR A 35 7.65 3.59 -3.11
CA THR A 35 8.80 4.43 -3.41
C THR A 35 9.32 5.07 -2.12
N GLN A 36 10.57 4.78 -1.75
CA GLN A 36 11.16 5.30 -0.52
C GLN A 36 12.15 6.45 -0.78
N PHE A 37 12.90 6.36 -1.86
CA PHE A 37 14.01 7.26 -2.05
C PHE A 37 14.41 7.40 -3.52
N HIS A 38 14.72 8.62 -3.97
CA HIS A 38 15.31 8.89 -5.27
C HIS A 38 16.83 8.80 -5.17
N MET A 39 17.43 7.91 -5.96
CA MET A 39 18.87 7.66 -5.94
C MET A 39 19.66 8.51 -6.94
N GLY A 40 18.98 9.29 -7.77
CA GLY A 40 19.56 9.99 -8.92
C GLY A 40 19.61 9.11 -10.17
N GLY A 41 19.82 9.74 -11.35
CA GLY A 41 19.89 9.01 -12.62
C GLY A 41 18.65 8.19 -12.96
N ASP A 42 17.47 8.74 -12.70
CA ASP A 42 16.17 8.10 -12.95
C ASP A 42 15.95 6.77 -12.20
N VAL A 43 16.68 6.57 -11.11
CA VAL A 43 16.60 5.38 -10.27
C VAL A 43 15.92 5.69 -8.93
N VAL A 44 14.96 4.86 -8.55
CA VAL A 44 14.32 4.91 -7.24
C VAL A 44 14.60 3.64 -6.43
N ARG A 45 14.71 3.81 -5.13
CA ARG A 45 14.69 2.71 -4.16
C ARG A 45 13.26 2.49 -3.70
N THR A 46 12.84 1.24 -3.69
CA THR A 46 11.48 0.84 -3.29
C THR A 46 11.54 -0.27 -2.24
N VAL A 47 10.48 -0.39 -1.46
CA VAL A 47 10.25 -1.50 -0.53
C VAL A 47 9.05 -2.29 -1.01
N ALA A 48 9.19 -3.61 -1.08
CA ALA A 48 8.08 -4.49 -1.42
C ALA A 48 7.18 -4.69 -0.19
N MET A 49 5.88 -4.63 -0.39
CA MET A 49 4.88 -4.85 0.65
C MET A 49 4.53 -6.34 0.83
N ASP A 50 5.07 -7.20 -0.03
CA ASP A 50 4.94 -8.65 0.00
C ASP A 50 6.30 -9.29 -0.37
N THR A 51 6.34 -10.62 -0.48
CA THR A 51 7.54 -11.33 -0.93
C THR A 51 8.05 -10.81 -2.28
N THR A 52 9.37 -10.80 -2.42
CA THR A 52 10.04 -10.41 -3.67
C THR A 52 10.30 -11.60 -4.60
N ASP A 53 9.79 -12.79 -4.25
CA ASP A 53 9.97 -13.99 -5.05
C ASP A 53 9.37 -13.83 -6.45
N GLY A 54 10.17 -14.17 -7.44
CA GLY A 54 9.81 -14.01 -8.86
C GLY A 54 10.11 -12.64 -9.45
N LEU A 55 10.52 -11.65 -8.65
CA LEU A 55 10.99 -10.38 -9.18
C LEU A 55 12.34 -10.53 -9.86
N SER A 56 12.46 -10.08 -11.09
CA SER A 56 13.68 -10.11 -11.87
C SER A 56 13.92 -8.78 -12.60
N ARG A 57 15.15 -8.60 -13.09
CA ARG A 57 15.46 -7.43 -13.93
C ARG A 57 14.66 -7.46 -15.23
N GLY A 58 14.23 -6.29 -15.69
CA GLY A 58 13.50 -6.14 -16.94
C GLY A 58 11.98 -6.27 -16.83
N LEU A 59 11.44 -6.55 -15.64
CA LEU A 59 10.00 -6.52 -15.43
C LEU A 59 9.47 -5.09 -15.55
N GLY A 60 8.31 -4.96 -16.20
CA GLY A 60 7.59 -3.69 -16.27
C GLY A 60 7.06 -3.29 -14.89
N VAL A 61 7.19 -2.01 -14.58
CA VAL A 61 6.70 -1.40 -13.34
C VAL A 61 5.81 -0.24 -13.71
N SER A 62 4.61 -0.16 -13.13
CA SER A 62 3.69 0.96 -13.29
C SER A 62 3.61 1.78 -12.01
N ASP A 63 3.67 3.10 -12.14
CA ASP A 63 3.36 4.04 -11.07
C ASP A 63 1.84 4.22 -11.01
N THR A 64 1.25 4.05 -9.83
CA THR A 64 -0.18 4.30 -9.61
C THR A 64 -0.52 5.77 -9.50
N GLY A 65 0.48 6.64 -9.35
CA GLY A 65 0.33 8.08 -9.15
C GLY A 65 -0.19 8.48 -7.76
N ALA A 66 -0.32 7.52 -6.85
CA ALA A 66 -0.85 7.75 -5.50
C ALA A 66 -0.15 6.85 -4.46
N PRO A 67 -0.13 7.23 -3.18
CA PRO A 67 0.36 6.37 -2.10
C PRO A 67 -0.59 5.18 -1.85
N ILE A 68 -0.09 4.18 -1.12
CA ILE A 68 -0.91 3.08 -0.63
C ILE A 68 -2.02 3.64 0.26
N THR A 69 -3.26 3.23 0.00
CA THR A 69 -4.44 3.64 0.76
C THR A 69 -5.14 2.44 1.38
N ILE A 70 -5.69 2.62 2.57
CA ILE A 70 -6.48 1.62 3.28
C ILE A 70 -7.92 2.11 3.49
N PRO A 71 -8.91 1.21 3.50
CA PRO A 71 -10.27 1.57 3.88
C PRO A 71 -10.31 2.01 5.34
N VAL A 72 -11.18 2.96 5.66
CA VAL A 72 -11.35 3.49 7.02
C VAL A 72 -12.83 3.67 7.36
N GLY A 73 -13.13 3.72 8.66
CA GLY A 73 -14.48 3.93 9.19
C GLY A 73 -15.14 2.62 9.63
N GLU A 74 -16.44 2.66 9.85
CA GLU A 74 -17.21 1.55 10.43
C GLU A 74 -17.12 0.24 9.64
N VAL A 75 -16.90 0.33 8.32
CA VAL A 75 -16.74 -0.84 7.44
C VAL A 75 -15.52 -1.70 7.76
N THR A 76 -14.60 -1.18 8.57
CA THR A 76 -13.38 -1.90 8.98
C THR A 76 -13.51 -2.57 10.34
N LEU A 77 -14.57 -2.29 11.10
CA LEU A 77 -14.76 -2.85 12.43
C LEU A 77 -15.01 -4.36 12.38
N GLY A 78 -14.33 -5.12 13.23
CA GLY A 78 -14.43 -6.58 13.27
C GLY A 78 -13.90 -7.29 12.02
N ARG A 79 -13.02 -6.63 11.25
CA ARG A 79 -12.41 -7.13 10.03
C ARG A 79 -10.89 -7.27 10.19
N MET A 80 -10.28 -8.13 9.38
CA MET A 80 -8.82 -8.26 9.27
C MET A 80 -8.38 -7.88 7.86
N PHE A 81 -7.32 -7.07 7.78
CA PHE A 81 -6.76 -6.58 6.52
C PHE A 81 -5.25 -6.82 6.47
N ASN A 82 -4.75 -7.00 5.26
CA ASN A 82 -3.30 -6.93 5.02
C ASN A 82 -2.85 -5.44 4.93
N VAL A 83 -1.55 -5.23 4.71
CA VAL A 83 -0.96 -3.88 4.60
C VAL A 83 -1.46 -3.06 3.40
N LEU A 84 -2.09 -3.72 2.43
CA LEU A 84 -2.68 -3.10 1.25
C LEU A 84 -4.18 -2.78 1.44
N GLY A 85 -4.73 -3.09 2.63
CA GLY A 85 -6.14 -2.91 2.93
C GLY A 85 -7.05 -3.92 2.23
N GLU A 86 -6.53 -5.08 1.84
CA GLU A 86 -7.31 -6.19 1.31
C GLU A 86 -7.77 -7.09 2.45
N ALA A 87 -9.00 -7.59 2.37
CA ALA A 87 -9.58 -8.43 3.42
C ALA A 87 -8.89 -9.81 3.45
N ILE A 88 -8.44 -10.25 4.63
CA ILE A 88 -7.81 -11.56 4.86
C ILE A 88 -8.61 -12.45 5.80
N ASP A 89 -9.84 -12.05 6.14
CA ASP A 89 -10.74 -12.73 7.07
C ASP A 89 -11.74 -13.68 6.37
N ALA A 90 -11.48 -14.06 5.12
CA ALA A 90 -12.35 -14.87 4.28
C ALA A 90 -13.78 -14.31 4.09
N LYS A 91 -13.99 -13.04 4.37
CA LYS A 91 -15.24 -12.32 4.11
C LYS A 91 -15.11 -11.50 2.82
N PRO A 92 -16.23 -11.04 2.24
CA PRO A 92 -16.18 -10.15 1.08
C PRO A 92 -15.35 -8.90 1.35
N GLU A 93 -14.73 -8.34 0.30
CA GLU A 93 -13.97 -7.09 0.40
C GLU A 93 -14.79 -5.98 1.06
N ALA A 94 -14.13 -5.21 1.93
CA ALA A 94 -14.76 -4.06 2.55
C ALA A 94 -14.99 -2.94 1.53
N ALA A 95 -16.11 -2.23 1.67
CA ALA A 95 -16.39 -1.09 0.80
C ALA A 95 -15.29 -0.03 0.93
N ARG A 96 -14.67 0.35 -0.19
CA ARG A 96 -13.62 1.38 -0.26
C ARG A 96 -14.22 2.79 -0.52
N SER A 97 -15.38 3.08 0.07
CA SER A 97 -16.05 4.38 -0.07
C SER A 97 -15.26 5.52 0.56
N LYS A 98 -14.53 5.23 1.61
CA LYS A 98 -13.60 6.16 2.26
C LYS A 98 -12.27 5.45 2.49
N THR A 99 -11.21 6.00 1.92
CA THR A 99 -9.84 5.50 2.08
C THR A 99 -8.93 6.61 2.56
N LEU A 100 -7.88 6.26 3.28
CA LEU A 100 -6.84 7.20 3.69
C LEU A 100 -5.48 6.62 3.34
N PRO A 101 -4.49 7.47 2.98
CA PRO A 101 -3.13 7.01 2.76
C PRO A 101 -2.51 6.51 4.07
N ILE A 102 -1.66 5.50 3.97
CA ILE A 102 -0.94 4.94 5.15
C ILE A 102 0.04 5.95 5.74
N HIS A 103 0.59 6.84 4.90
CA HIS A 103 1.44 7.95 5.36
C HIS A 103 0.60 9.22 5.44
N ARG A 104 0.39 9.71 6.65
CA ARG A 104 -0.31 10.98 6.89
C ARG A 104 0.28 11.68 8.11
N LYS A 105 0.14 12.99 8.11
CA LYS A 105 0.51 13.81 9.28
C LYS A 105 -0.40 13.49 10.45
N ALA A 106 0.12 13.68 11.67
CA ALA A 106 -0.71 13.65 12.87
C ALA A 106 -1.81 14.72 12.79
N PRO A 107 -2.98 14.49 13.42
CA PRO A 107 -4.03 15.49 13.50
C PRO A 107 -3.54 16.78 14.16
N GLU A 108 -4.00 17.92 13.64
CA GLU A 108 -3.74 19.23 14.25
C GLU A 108 -4.36 19.27 15.67
N PHE A 109 -3.79 20.08 16.55
CA PHE A 109 -4.26 20.19 17.94
C PHE A 109 -5.76 20.53 18.02
N THR A 110 -6.25 21.33 17.09
CA THR A 110 -7.66 21.74 16.99
C THR A 110 -8.60 20.61 16.57
N GLU A 111 -8.06 19.55 15.95
CA GLU A 111 -8.80 18.37 15.50
C GLU A 111 -8.83 17.26 16.56
N GLN A 112 -8.04 17.41 17.62
CA GLN A 112 -7.94 16.40 18.67
C GLN A 112 -9.13 16.50 19.63
N ALA A 113 -9.69 15.33 19.99
CA ALA A 113 -10.73 15.26 21.00
C ALA A 113 -10.14 15.63 22.37
N THR A 114 -10.83 16.51 23.11
CA THR A 114 -10.45 16.89 24.48
C THR A 114 -10.79 15.82 25.50
N LYS A 115 -11.69 14.89 25.14
CA LYS A 115 -12.11 13.78 25.99
C LYS A 115 -11.20 12.58 25.78
N VAL A 116 -10.70 12.03 26.88
CA VAL A 116 -9.94 10.78 26.86
C VAL A 116 -10.90 9.61 26.64
N GLU A 117 -10.71 8.89 25.55
CA GLU A 117 -11.45 7.67 25.24
C GLU A 117 -10.49 6.48 25.12
N ILE A 118 -10.86 5.35 25.70
CA ILE A 118 -10.07 4.13 25.63
C ILE A 118 -10.41 3.43 24.32
N LEU A 119 -9.38 3.16 23.50
CA LEU A 119 -9.51 2.34 22.31
C LEU A 119 -9.29 0.86 22.67
N GLU A 120 -10.35 0.08 22.63
CA GLU A 120 -10.27 -1.38 22.82
C GLU A 120 -9.77 -2.04 21.53
N THR A 121 -8.54 -2.50 21.55
CA THR A 121 -7.89 -3.11 20.37
C THR A 121 -8.09 -4.62 20.27
N GLY A 122 -8.49 -5.28 21.35
CA GLY A 122 -8.51 -6.74 21.46
C GLY A 122 -7.13 -7.40 21.52
N ILE A 123 -6.05 -6.62 21.56
CA ILE A 123 -4.68 -7.10 21.74
C ILE A 123 -4.42 -7.21 23.25
N LYS A 124 -3.96 -8.39 23.68
CA LYS A 124 -3.54 -8.63 25.07
C LYS A 124 -2.09 -8.24 25.28
#